data_6cc0e17771b1b3b8386a5b970079f569
#
_entry.id   6cc0e17771b1b3b8386a5b970079f569
#
_cell.length_a   1.000
_cell.length_b   1.000
_cell.length_c   1.000
_cell.angle_alpha   90.00
_cell.angle_beta   90.00
_cell.angle_gamma   90.00
#
_symmetry.space_group_name_H-M   'P 1'
#
loop_
_entity.id
_entity.type
_entity.pdbx_description
1 polymer ?
#
loop_
_entity_poly.entity_id
_entity_poly.type
_entity_poly.pdbx_seq_one_letter_code
_entity_poly.pdbx_strand_id
1 'polypeptide(L)'
;YMDKIKMTTPLVEMDGDEMTRILWKMIKEELLLPYVDLNTEYYDLGLACRNETDDQVTVDAANATKKYGVAVKCATITPNHARMKEYDLKKMYKSPNGTIRAILDGTVFRAPIVVKGIEPCVRNWKKPITIARHAYGDIYKNTEFYVEKPGKVELVYTSENGEEKRSLVQEFKSPGVAMGMHNMEASIESFARSCFNYALDTKQDVWFGAKDTISKTYDGKFKEIFQKIFTEEFKAKFDAAGLTYFSSLIDDVVARVMKAEGGFIWACKNYDGDVMSDMVSSAFGSLAMMTSVLVSPDGYYEYEAAHGTVQRHYYRHLEGKETSTNSVATIFAWTGALRKRGELDGNKALTEFADKLEKATLSTIEAGKMTKDLAMITTIKHPKVLSSRDFILAVRESLDRIMK
;
A
#
# COMPACT_ATOMS: atom_id res chain seq x y z
N TYR A 1 20.92 -25.71 18.71
CA TYR A 1 20.71 -24.26 18.65
C TYR A 1 21.14 -23.73 17.30
N MET A 2 20.20 -23.17 16.54
CA MET A 2 20.57 -22.40 15.36
C MET A 2 20.90 -20.98 15.78
N ASP A 3 22.02 -20.45 15.28
CA ASP A 3 22.34 -19.05 15.47
C ASP A 3 21.31 -18.19 14.75
N LYS A 4 20.86 -17.14 15.41
CA LYS A 4 19.93 -16.22 14.81
C LYS A 4 20.59 -15.45 13.66
N ILE A 5 19.79 -15.16 12.65
CA ILE A 5 20.21 -14.36 11.50
C ILE A 5 20.48 -12.93 11.98
N LYS A 6 21.68 -12.42 11.70
CA LYS A 6 22.09 -11.06 12.09
C LYS A 6 21.76 -10.06 11.02
N MET A 7 21.42 -8.86 11.44
CA MET A 7 21.13 -7.71 10.58
C MET A 7 22.14 -6.61 10.86
N THR A 8 22.85 -6.16 9.84
CA THR A 8 23.87 -5.10 9.97
C THR A 8 23.27 -3.70 9.93
N THR A 9 22.34 -3.47 9.02
CA THR A 9 21.65 -2.18 8.90
C THR A 9 20.28 -2.27 9.55
N PRO A 10 19.88 -1.27 10.36
CA PRO A 10 18.55 -1.29 10.96
C PRO A 10 17.43 -1.25 9.90
N LEU A 11 16.34 -1.94 10.22
CA LEU A 11 15.06 -1.77 9.58
C LEU A 11 14.26 -0.76 10.40
N VAL A 12 13.67 0.25 9.78
CA VAL A 12 12.80 1.18 10.48
C VAL A 12 11.48 0.48 10.78
N GLU A 13 11.14 0.38 12.05
CA GLU A 13 9.91 -0.26 12.51
C GLU A 13 8.94 0.79 13.01
N MET A 14 7.78 0.91 12.34
CA MET A 14 6.72 1.85 12.70
C MET A 14 5.53 1.07 13.27
N ASP A 15 5.41 1.06 14.59
CA ASP A 15 4.29 0.42 15.29
C ASP A 15 3.01 1.24 15.11
N GLY A 16 1.85 0.64 15.37
CA GLY A 16 0.57 1.24 15.09
C GLY A 16 -0.47 1.12 16.20
N ASP A 17 -1.72 0.94 15.80
CA ASP A 17 -2.87 1.03 16.70
C ASP A 17 -3.71 -0.23 16.72
N GLU A 18 -4.49 -0.35 17.80
CA GLU A 18 -5.60 -1.27 18.02
C GLU A 18 -5.26 -2.75 17.75
N MET A 19 -6.11 -3.51 17.04
CA MET A 19 -5.90 -4.95 16.87
C MET A 19 -4.62 -5.25 16.09
N THR A 20 -4.27 -4.44 15.11
CA THR A 20 -3.04 -4.63 14.33
C THR A 20 -1.79 -4.47 15.18
N ARG A 21 -1.81 -3.61 16.20
CA ARG A 21 -0.71 -3.51 17.19
C ARG A 21 -0.56 -4.79 17.99
N ILE A 22 -1.65 -5.43 18.37
CA ILE A 22 -1.65 -6.71 19.07
C ILE A 22 -1.03 -7.80 18.19
N LEU A 23 -1.46 -7.88 16.93
CA LEU A 23 -0.92 -8.83 15.95
C LEU A 23 0.56 -8.58 15.68
N TRP A 24 0.97 -7.32 15.60
CA TRP A 24 2.36 -6.92 15.38
C TRP A 24 3.29 -7.51 16.44
N LYS A 25 2.90 -7.39 17.68
CA LYS A 25 3.64 -7.96 18.80
C LYS A 25 3.73 -9.49 18.70
N MET A 26 2.60 -10.15 18.41
CA MET A 26 2.57 -11.61 18.25
C MET A 26 3.48 -12.09 17.12
N ILE A 27 3.44 -11.40 15.98
CA ILE A 27 4.29 -11.73 14.82
C ILE A 27 5.77 -11.62 15.18
N LYS A 28 6.16 -10.54 15.85
CA LYS A 28 7.55 -10.36 16.27
C LYS A 28 7.99 -11.48 17.21
N GLU A 29 7.22 -11.75 18.25
CA GLU A 29 7.57 -12.71 19.29
C GLU A 29 7.57 -14.16 18.78
N GLU A 30 6.60 -14.54 17.96
CA GLU A 30 6.41 -15.93 17.54
C GLU A 30 7.08 -16.28 16.22
N LEU A 31 7.20 -15.33 15.29
CA LEU A 31 7.65 -15.62 13.93
C LEU A 31 9.03 -15.05 13.59
N LEU A 32 9.40 -13.91 14.16
CA LEU A 32 10.64 -13.22 13.79
C LEU A 32 11.77 -13.45 14.79
N LEU A 33 11.56 -13.10 16.05
CA LEU A 33 12.61 -13.15 17.09
C LEU A 33 13.20 -14.55 17.33
N PRO A 34 12.46 -15.66 17.14
CA PRO A 34 13.07 -16.98 17.25
C PRO A 34 14.17 -17.27 16.24
N TYR A 35 14.14 -16.62 15.08
CA TYR A 35 15.07 -16.90 13.98
C TYR A 35 15.95 -15.73 13.58
N VAL A 36 15.55 -14.51 13.91
CA VAL A 36 16.26 -13.29 13.51
C VAL A 36 16.65 -12.48 14.73
N ASP A 37 17.90 -12.08 14.79
CA ASP A 37 18.38 -11.08 15.73
C ASP A 37 17.96 -9.72 15.17
N LEU A 38 16.71 -9.37 15.46
CA LEU A 38 16.00 -8.29 14.80
C LEU A 38 16.58 -6.92 15.19
N ASN A 39 17.23 -6.28 14.23
CA ASN A 39 17.82 -4.95 14.39
C ASN A 39 16.85 -3.92 13.79
N THR A 40 16.08 -3.26 14.64
CA THR A 40 15.14 -2.22 14.19
C THR A 40 15.39 -0.91 14.90
N GLU A 41 15.16 0.19 14.18
CA GLU A 41 14.98 1.50 14.80
C GLU A 41 13.47 1.70 14.97
N TYR A 42 13.02 1.61 16.20
CA TYR A 42 11.59 1.54 16.56
C TYR A 42 10.97 2.91 16.74
N TYR A 43 9.85 3.13 16.09
CA TYR A 43 9.02 4.33 16.24
C TYR A 43 7.59 3.90 16.54
N ASP A 44 7.05 4.38 17.65
CA ASP A 44 5.66 4.11 18.01
C ASP A 44 4.75 5.16 17.34
N LEU A 45 4.11 4.77 16.25
CA LEU A 45 3.12 5.62 15.57
C LEU A 45 1.70 5.42 16.10
N GLY A 46 1.55 4.75 17.23
CA GLY A 46 0.28 4.67 17.94
C GLY A 46 -0.25 6.06 18.25
N LEU A 47 -1.57 6.20 18.27
CA LEU A 47 -2.23 7.50 18.42
C LEU A 47 -1.82 8.23 19.71
N ALA A 48 -1.62 7.49 20.81
CA ALA A 48 -1.15 8.08 22.06
C ALA A 48 0.22 8.73 21.93
N CYS A 49 1.19 8.07 21.32
CA CYS A 49 2.53 8.60 21.11
C CYS A 49 2.53 9.79 20.14
N ARG A 50 1.72 9.71 19.07
CA ARG A 50 1.56 10.83 18.13
C ARG A 50 0.99 12.06 18.85
N ASN A 51 0.04 11.85 19.76
CA ASN A 51 -0.54 12.93 20.56
C ASN A 51 0.48 13.54 21.52
N GLU A 52 1.30 12.74 22.17
CA GLU A 52 2.36 13.21 23.07
C GLU A 52 3.44 14.02 22.36
N THR A 53 3.77 13.66 21.13
CA THR A 53 4.85 14.26 20.36
C THR A 53 4.37 15.33 19.36
N ASP A 54 3.09 15.70 19.39
CA ASP A 54 2.48 16.58 18.40
C ASP A 54 2.74 16.10 16.96
N ASP A 55 2.66 14.77 16.77
CA ASP A 55 2.91 14.04 15.52
C ASP A 55 4.37 14.08 15.02
N GLN A 56 5.31 14.58 15.81
CA GLN A 56 6.71 14.61 15.43
C GLN A 56 7.28 13.21 15.21
N VAL A 57 6.78 12.21 15.94
CA VAL A 57 7.23 10.81 15.79
C VAL A 57 7.02 10.28 14.37
N THR A 58 5.94 10.68 13.69
CA THR A 58 5.68 10.28 12.29
C THR A 58 6.72 10.88 11.35
N VAL A 59 7.05 12.14 11.54
CA VAL A 59 8.09 12.84 10.75
C VAL A 59 9.45 12.20 10.98
N ASP A 60 9.79 11.91 12.24
CA ASP A 60 11.06 11.26 12.61
C ASP A 60 11.18 9.87 11.97
N ALA A 61 10.11 9.10 11.97
CA ALA A 61 10.07 7.77 11.36
C ALA A 61 10.29 7.83 9.84
N ALA A 62 9.66 8.79 9.16
CA ALA A 62 9.84 9.00 7.72
C ALA A 62 11.28 9.41 7.40
N ASN A 63 11.87 10.30 8.19
CA ASN A 63 13.27 10.71 8.00
C ASN A 63 14.24 9.57 8.28
N ALA A 64 13.96 8.73 9.26
CA ALA A 64 14.75 7.52 9.52
C ALA A 64 14.70 6.56 8.31
N THR A 65 13.55 6.48 7.65
CA THR A 65 13.41 5.66 6.44
C THR A 65 14.32 6.16 5.31
N LYS A 66 14.47 7.47 5.16
CA LYS A 66 15.45 8.04 4.23
C LYS A 66 16.89 7.66 4.59
N LYS A 67 17.19 7.62 5.88
CA LYS A 67 18.53 7.29 6.37
C LYS A 67 18.88 5.82 6.15
N TYR A 68 17.97 4.91 6.45
CA TYR A 68 18.23 3.46 6.43
C TYR A 68 17.70 2.74 5.19
N GLY A 69 16.82 3.35 4.45
CA GLY A 69 16.36 2.87 3.14
C GLY A 69 15.12 1.97 3.15
N VAL A 70 14.80 1.33 4.24
CA VAL A 70 13.66 0.40 4.32
C VAL A 70 12.90 0.56 5.63
N ALA A 71 11.58 0.61 5.56
CA ALA A 71 10.69 0.63 6.71
C ALA A 71 9.59 -0.43 6.60
N VAL A 72 9.10 -0.87 7.74
CA VAL A 72 7.89 -1.67 7.87
C VAL A 72 6.92 -0.95 8.80
N LYS A 73 5.66 -0.82 8.39
CA LYS A 73 4.68 -0.02 9.11
C LYS A 73 3.43 -0.84 9.45
N CYS A 74 3.02 -0.73 10.71
CA CYS A 74 1.72 -1.22 11.20
C CYS A 74 0.62 -0.22 10.85
N ALA A 75 -0.63 -0.69 10.80
CA ALA A 75 -1.79 0.16 10.55
C ALA A 75 -1.97 1.18 11.69
N THR A 76 -2.33 2.40 11.32
CA THR A 76 -2.52 3.52 12.25
C THR A 76 -3.90 4.13 12.12
N ILE A 77 -4.41 4.71 13.20
CA ILE A 77 -5.68 5.43 13.20
C ILE A 77 -5.49 6.79 12.52
N THR A 78 -6.41 7.13 11.60
CA THR A 78 -6.59 8.51 11.16
C THR A 78 -7.79 9.07 11.92
N PRO A 79 -7.57 9.96 12.91
CA PRO A 79 -8.64 10.34 13.81
C PRO A 79 -9.71 11.22 13.14
N ASN A 80 -10.95 10.95 13.53
CA ASN A 80 -12.10 11.81 13.29
C ASN A 80 -12.55 12.41 14.63
N HIS A 81 -13.69 13.10 14.65
CA HIS A 81 -14.20 13.71 15.89
C HIS A 81 -14.47 12.69 17.00
N ALA A 82 -15.00 11.52 16.65
CA ALA A 82 -15.24 10.44 17.62
C ALA A 82 -13.94 9.94 18.24
N ARG A 83 -12.90 9.79 17.42
CA ARG A 83 -11.57 9.36 17.87
C ARG A 83 -10.89 10.40 18.74
N MET A 84 -11.08 11.69 18.44
CA MET A 84 -10.55 12.77 19.28
C MET A 84 -11.09 12.66 20.71
N LYS A 85 -12.37 12.36 20.84
CA LYS A 85 -13.05 12.22 22.13
C LYS A 85 -12.57 10.95 22.86
N GLU A 86 -12.54 9.83 22.12
CA GLU A 86 -12.15 8.51 22.68
C GLU A 86 -10.73 8.51 23.23
N TYR A 87 -9.79 9.15 22.54
CA TYR A 87 -8.37 9.19 22.89
C TYR A 87 -7.93 10.47 23.59
N ASP A 88 -8.84 11.39 23.85
CA ASP A 88 -8.56 12.70 24.47
C ASP A 88 -7.41 13.43 23.73
N LEU A 89 -7.58 13.59 22.44
CA LEU A 89 -6.54 14.17 21.58
C LEU A 89 -6.52 15.70 21.66
N LYS A 90 -5.33 16.27 21.64
CA LYS A 90 -5.11 17.73 21.59
C LYS A 90 -5.62 18.34 20.28
N LYS A 91 -5.55 17.58 19.18
CA LYS A 91 -5.98 18.00 17.85
C LYS A 91 -6.31 16.81 16.96
N MET A 92 -6.93 17.07 15.82
CA MET A 92 -7.22 16.05 14.81
C MET A 92 -6.00 15.87 13.91
N TYR A 93 -5.17 14.88 14.21
CA TYR A 93 -3.94 14.59 13.47
C TYR A 93 -4.25 14.08 12.07
N LYS A 94 -3.37 14.43 11.12
CA LYS A 94 -3.44 13.93 9.74
C LYS A 94 -3.12 12.43 9.69
N SER A 95 -3.47 11.79 8.58
CA SER A 95 -3.07 10.42 8.34
C SER A 95 -1.55 10.29 8.34
N PRO A 96 -0.96 9.39 9.15
CA PRO A 96 0.47 9.10 9.09
C PRO A 96 0.93 8.68 7.69
N ASN A 97 0.11 7.92 6.96
CA ASN A 97 0.42 7.52 5.59
C ASN A 97 0.60 8.74 4.68
N GLY A 98 -0.27 9.73 4.80
CA GLY A 98 -0.16 10.98 4.04
C GLY A 98 1.13 11.73 4.35
N THR A 99 1.48 11.85 5.62
CA THR A 99 2.72 12.50 6.07
C THR A 99 3.96 11.78 5.55
N ILE A 100 4.00 10.45 5.68
CA ILE A 100 5.12 9.63 5.22
C ILE A 100 5.28 9.74 3.70
N ARG A 101 4.18 9.64 2.94
CA ARG A 101 4.19 9.77 1.48
C ARG A 101 4.66 11.15 1.03
N ALA A 102 4.29 12.21 1.75
CA ALA A 102 4.74 13.56 1.44
C ALA A 102 6.25 13.73 1.65
N ILE A 103 6.81 13.08 2.66
CA ILE A 103 8.25 13.16 2.98
C ILE A 103 9.08 12.26 2.06
N LEU A 104 8.63 11.03 1.82
CA LEU A 104 9.38 10.06 1.01
C LEU A 104 9.17 10.26 -0.49
N ASP A 105 8.02 10.78 -0.89
CA ASP A 105 7.52 10.74 -2.26
C ASP A 105 7.43 9.29 -2.77
N GLY A 106 6.84 9.06 -3.92
CA GLY A 106 6.86 7.75 -4.55
C GLY A 106 5.51 7.22 -4.98
N THR A 107 5.56 5.96 -5.39
CA THR A 107 4.43 5.21 -5.91
C THR A 107 4.05 4.10 -4.93
N VAL A 108 2.76 3.94 -4.69
CA VAL A 108 2.24 2.84 -3.87
C VAL A 108 1.87 1.68 -4.78
N PHE A 109 2.51 0.53 -4.57
CA PHE A 109 2.19 -0.71 -5.27
C PHE A 109 1.41 -1.62 -4.33
N ARG A 110 0.21 -2.02 -4.73
CA ARG A 110 -0.65 -2.92 -3.97
C ARG A 110 -0.88 -4.19 -4.76
N ALA A 111 -0.56 -5.33 -4.16
CA ALA A 111 -0.66 -6.62 -4.81
C ALA A 111 -1.40 -7.62 -3.92
N PRO A 112 -2.29 -8.44 -4.49
CA PRO A 112 -2.96 -9.49 -3.73
C PRO A 112 -1.97 -10.60 -3.38
N ILE A 113 -2.15 -11.19 -2.21
CA ILE A 113 -1.49 -12.41 -1.82
C ILE A 113 -2.31 -13.57 -2.36
N VAL A 114 -1.77 -14.27 -3.34
CA VAL A 114 -2.45 -15.41 -3.99
C VAL A 114 -2.10 -16.68 -3.25
N VAL A 115 -3.12 -17.43 -2.84
CA VAL A 115 -2.97 -18.70 -2.13
C VAL A 115 -3.98 -19.71 -2.66
N LYS A 116 -3.53 -20.97 -2.80
CA LYS A 116 -4.38 -22.06 -3.24
C LYS A 116 -5.50 -22.30 -2.22
N GLY A 117 -6.73 -22.39 -2.70
CA GLY A 117 -7.91 -22.55 -1.86
C GLY A 117 -8.67 -21.25 -1.61
N ILE A 118 -8.10 -20.10 -2.00
CA ILE A 118 -8.79 -18.81 -2.00
C ILE A 118 -8.83 -18.33 -3.45
N GLU A 119 -9.97 -18.58 -4.10
CA GLU A 119 -10.14 -18.27 -5.51
C GLU A 119 -10.68 -16.85 -5.71
N PRO A 120 -10.20 -16.10 -6.73
CA PRO A 120 -10.80 -14.82 -7.06
C PRO A 120 -12.24 -14.96 -7.53
N CYS A 121 -13.08 -13.98 -7.21
CA CYS A 121 -14.48 -13.99 -7.66
C CYS A 121 -14.61 -13.69 -9.16
N VAL A 122 -13.57 -13.20 -9.81
CA VAL A 122 -13.50 -13.02 -11.27
C VAL A 122 -12.82 -14.26 -11.86
N ARG A 123 -13.58 -15.04 -12.62
CA ARG A 123 -13.16 -16.37 -13.11
C ARG A 123 -11.86 -16.34 -13.93
N ASN A 124 -11.67 -15.31 -14.72
CA ASN A 124 -10.51 -15.23 -15.63
C ASN A 124 -9.19 -14.92 -14.92
N TRP A 125 -9.24 -14.36 -13.72
CA TRP A 125 -8.02 -13.99 -13.02
C TRP A 125 -7.28 -15.22 -12.50
N LYS A 126 -6.10 -15.45 -13.05
CA LYS A 126 -5.22 -16.59 -12.73
C LYS A 126 -3.90 -16.13 -12.10
N LYS A 127 -3.55 -14.87 -12.28
CA LYS A 127 -2.29 -14.27 -11.84
C LYS A 127 -2.60 -12.99 -11.08
N PRO A 128 -1.70 -12.53 -10.19
CA PRO A 128 -1.89 -11.29 -9.47
C PRO A 128 -2.06 -10.08 -10.40
N ILE A 129 -2.90 -9.15 -9.98
CA ILE A 129 -3.04 -7.84 -10.61
C ILE A 129 -2.51 -6.83 -9.59
N THR A 130 -1.41 -6.18 -9.92
CA THR A 130 -0.78 -5.18 -9.07
C THR A 130 -1.30 -3.81 -9.44
N ILE A 131 -1.81 -3.06 -8.48
CA ILE A 131 -2.21 -1.66 -8.68
C ILE A 131 -1.04 -0.77 -8.32
N ALA A 132 -0.62 0.07 -9.27
CA ALA A 132 0.35 1.13 -9.01
C ALA A 132 -0.42 2.45 -8.88
N ARG A 133 -0.44 3.00 -7.68
CA ARG A 133 -1.14 4.24 -7.36
C ARG A 133 -0.17 5.40 -7.32
N HIS A 134 -0.42 6.43 -8.11
CA HIS A 134 0.31 7.69 -8.01
C HIS A 134 -0.08 8.38 -6.69
N ALA A 135 0.83 8.42 -5.74
CA ALA A 135 0.54 8.85 -4.37
C ALA A 135 0.66 10.37 -4.17
N TYR A 136 0.45 11.14 -5.21
CA TYR A 136 0.58 12.60 -5.16
C TYR A 136 -0.57 13.28 -5.93
N GLY A 137 -0.95 14.45 -5.44
CA GLY A 137 -1.78 15.39 -6.19
C GLY A 137 -3.26 15.03 -6.33
N ASP A 138 -3.88 15.59 -7.34
CA ASP A 138 -5.29 15.41 -7.70
C ASP A 138 -6.21 15.79 -6.53
N ILE A 139 -7.31 15.07 -6.31
CA ILE A 139 -8.25 15.39 -5.25
C ILE A 139 -7.67 15.30 -3.84
N TYR A 140 -6.56 14.59 -3.65
CA TYR A 140 -5.90 14.44 -2.35
C TYR A 140 -5.09 15.66 -1.93
N LYS A 141 -4.86 16.59 -2.86
CA LYS A 141 -4.25 17.90 -2.61
C LYS A 141 -5.12 19.01 -3.19
N ASN A 142 -6.41 18.90 -3.01
CA ASN A 142 -7.35 19.87 -3.53
C ASN A 142 -7.43 21.13 -2.66
N THR A 143 -7.96 22.18 -3.28
CA THR A 143 -8.46 23.37 -2.62
C THR A 143 -9.93 23.51 -3.01
N GLU A 144 -10.82 23.62 -2.02
CA GLU A 144 -12.25 23.65 -2.30
C GLU A 144 -13.00 24.63 -1.40
N PHE A 145 -14.13 25.10 -1.87
CA PHE A 145 -15.03 25.92 -1.07
C PHE A 145 -16.48 25.79 -1.52
N TYR A 146 -17.38 26.15 -0.61
CA TYR A 146 -18.80 26.24 -0.88
C TYR A 146 -19.12 27.64 -1.42
N VAL A 147 -19.84 27.70 -2.54
CA VAL A 147 -20.28 28.96 -3.15
C VAL A 147 -21.69 29.27 -2.64
N GLU A 148 -21.83 30.26 -1.77
CA GLU A 148 -23.10 30.62 -1.14
C GLU A 148 -24.00 31.46 -2.01
N LYS A 149 -23.41 32.39 -2.76
CA LYS A 149 -24.15 33.45 -3.49
C LYS A 149 -23.85 33.39 -4.98
N PRO A 150 -24.76 33.85 -5.85
CA PRO A 150 -24.45 33.96 -7.27
C PRO A 150 -23.16 34.73 -7.52
N GLY A 151 -22.38 34.28 -8.47
CA GLY A 151 -21.07 34.85 -8.80
C GLY A 151 -20.25 33.95 -9.69
N LYS A 152 -19.03 34.38 -9.95
CA LYS A 152 -18.10 33.64 -10.85
C LYS A 152 -16.97 33.00 -10.07
N VAL A 153 -16.63 31.76 -10.46
CA VAL A 153 -15.43 31.08 -10.00
C VAL A 153 -14.49 30.98 -11.19
N GLU A 154 -13.25 31.40 -10.99
CA GLU A 154 -12.20 31.37 -12.01
C GLU A 154 -11.00 30.57 -11.55
N LEU A 155 -10.34 29.88 -12.48
CA LEU A 155 -9.02 29.33 -12.28
C LEU A 155 -8.00 30.36 -12.76
N VAL A 156 -7.09 30.77 -11.89
CA VAL A 156 -6.11 31.83 -12.16
C VAL A 156 -4.71 31.27 -11.95
N TYR A 157 -3.86 31.46 -12.95
CA TYR A 157 -2.42 31.19 -12.87
C TYR A 157 -1.68 32.52 -13.03
N THR A 158 -0.77 32.78 -12.08
CA THR A 158 0.12 33.95 -12.13
C THR A 158 1.57 33.44 -12.12
N SER A 159 2.33 33.71 -13.17
CA SER A 159 3.74 33.32 -13.25
C SER A 159 4.61 34.22 -12.34
N GLU A 160 5.84 33.81 -12.07
CA GLU A 160 6.81 34.61 -11.28
C GLU A 160 7.05 36.01 -11.85
N ASN A 161 6.98 36.15 -13.19
CA ASN A 161 7.16 37.43 -13.88
C ASN A 161 5.84 38.22 -14.02
N GLY A 162 4.76 37.77 -13.39
CA GLY A 162 3.48 38.48 -13.35
C GLY A 162 2.52 38.21 -14.51
N GLU A 163 2.85 37.29 -15.41
CA GLU A 163 1.91 36.90 -16.47
C GLU A 163 0.73 36.12 -15.88
N GLU A 164 -0.47 36.42 -16.32
CA GLU A 164 -1.70 35.77 -15.86
C GLU A 164 -2.40 34.98 -16.96
N LYS A 165 -2.95 33.82 -16.56
CA LYS A 165 -3.95 33.08 -17.30
C LYS A 165 -5.20 32.95 -16.44
N ARG A 166 -6.36 33.25 -17.01
CA ARG A 166 -7.65 33.14 -16.33
C ARG A 166 -8.59 32.27 -17.17
N SER A 167 -9.27 31.37 -16.51
CA SER A 167 -10.31 30.56 -17.13
C SER A 167 -11.53 30.53 -16.22
N LEU A 168 -12.69 30.83 -16.77
CA LEU A 168 -13.95 30.72 -16.03
C LEU A 168 -14.24 29.26 -15.77
N VAL A 169 -14.38 28.90 -14.49
CA VAL A 169 -14.84 27.54 -14.09
C VAL A 169 -16.35 27.49 -14.26
N GLN A 170 -17.07 28.43 -13.63
CA GLN A 170 -18.53 28.50 -13.72
C GLN A 170 -19.05 29.86 -13.27
N GLU A 171 -20.11 30.31 -13.90
CA GLU A 171 -20.94 31.40 -13.39
C GLU A 171 -22.09 30.75 -12.62
N PHE A 172 -22.06 30.90 -11.29
CA PHE A 172 -23.05 30.29 -10.39
C PHE A 172 -24.30 31.17 -10.34
N LYS A 173 -25.45 30.59 -10.61
CA LYS A 173 -26.78 31.21 -10.46
C LYS A 173 -27.46 30.70 -9.19
N SER A 174 -27.00 29.65 -8.60
CA SER A 174 -27.45 29.06 -7.35
C SER A 174 -26.25 28.65 -6.51
N PRO A 175 -26.43 28.34 -5.21
CA PRO A 175 -25.36 27.82 -4.41
C PRO A 175 -24.76 26.53 -5.01
N GLY A 176 -23.46 26.32 -4.77
CA GLY A 176 -22.77 25.18 -5.30
C GLY A 176 -21.38 24.98 -4.68
N VAL A 177 -20.59 24.14 -5.28
CA VAL A 177 -19.25 23.82 -4.81
C VAL A 177 -18.24 24.00 -5.94
N ALA A 178 -17.02 24.36 -5.58
CA ALA A 178 -15.91 24.48 -6.54
C ALA A 178 -14.65 23.90 -5.93
N MET A 179 -13.84 23.25 -6.78
CA MET A 179 -12.60 22.61 -6.38
C MET A 179 -11.51 22.85 -7.41
N GLY A 180 -10.31 23.15 -6.92
CA GLY A 180 -9.10 23.16 -7.72
C GLY A 180 -8.19 22.01 -7.30
N MET A 181 -7.54 21.37 -8.26
CA MET A 181 -6.54 20.34 -8.00
C MET A 181 -5.38 20.50 -8.98
N HIS A 182 -4.25 19.84 -8.71
CA HIS A 182 -3.05 19.99 -9.52
C HIS A 182 -2.23 18.70 -9.55
N ASN A 183 -1.30 18.66 -10.49
CA ASN A 183 -0.23 17.70 -10.49
C ASN A 183 1.05 18.37 -11.05
N MET A 184 2.17 17.68 -10.92
CA MET A 184 3.48 18.18 -11.38
C MET A 184 4.11 17.19 -12.34
N GLU A 185 4.70 17.67 -13.43
CA GLU A 185 5.38 16.80 -14.40
C GLU A 185 6.45 15.95 -13.75
N ALA A 186 7.27 16.52 -12.85
CA ALA A 186 8.31 15.78 -12.14
C ALA A 186 7.76 14.60 -11.34
N SER A 187 6.60 14.78 -10.69
CA SER A 187 5.92 13.71 -9.95
C SER A 187 5.37 12.63 -10.88
N ILE A 188 4.78 13.03 -11.99
CA ILE A 188 4.26 12.09 -13.00
C ILE A 188 5.40 11.28 -13.62
N GLU A 189 6.54 11.92 -13.92
CA GLU A 189 7.74 11.25 -14.45
C GLU A 189 8.27 10.21 -13.47
N SER A 190 8.37 10.57 -12.19
CA SER A 190 8.77 9.67 -11.11
C SER A 190 7.84 8.46 -11.02
N PHE A 191 6.54 8.71 -11.08
CA PHE A 191 5.51 7.66 -11.09
C PHE A 191 5.69 6.71 -12.27
N ALA A 192 5.86 7.24 -13.49
CA ALA A 192 6.05 6.43 -14.69
C ALA A 192 7.31 5.56 -14.58
N ARG A 193 8.43 6.14 -14.15
CA ARG A 193 9.69 5.40 -14.00
C ARG A 193 9.56 4.30 -12.94
N SER A 194 8.90 4.60 -11.83
CA SER A 194 8.65 3.60 -10.78
C SER A 194 7.83 2.43 -11.31
N CYS A 195 6.78 2.68 -12.09
CA CYS A 195 5.96 1.63 -12.70
C CYS A 195 6.78 0.74 -13.63
N PHE A 196 7.56 1.35 -14.52
CA PHE A 196 8.35 0.58 -15.48
C PHE A 196 9.49 -0.20 -14.83
N ASN A 197 10.17 0.38 -13.85
CA ASN A 197 11.20 -0.33 -13.09
C ASN A 197 10.63 -1.51 -12.30
N TYR A 198 9.51 -1.29 -11.62
CA TYR A 198 8.85 -2.36 -10.86
C TYR A 198 8.36 -3.48 -11.79
N ALA A 199 7.90 -3.13 -12.97
CA ALA A 199 7.50 -4.10 -13.99
C ALA A 199 8.67 -4.98 -14.44
N LEU A 200 9.84 -4.40 -14.66
CA LEU A 200 11.04 -5.15 -15.01
C LEU A 200 11.47 -6.08 -13.87
N ASP A 201 11.42 -5.60 -12.63
CA ASP A 201 11.79 -6.38 -11.45
C ASP A 201 10.84 -7.57 -11.23
N THR A 202 9.55 -7.36 -11.44
CA THR A 202 8.51 -8.37 -11.18
C THR A 202 8.07 -9.12 -12.43
N LYS A 203 8.65 -8.80 -13.59
CA LYS A 203 8.35 -9.41 -14.90
C LYS A 203 6.87 -9.34 -15.25
N GLN A 204 6.33 -8.12 -15.21
CA GLN A 204 4.93 -7.86 -15.51
C GLN A 204 4.80 -6.78 -16.60
N ASP A 205 3.71 -6.84 -17.35
CA ASP A 205 3.31 -5.78 -18.26
C ASP A 205 2.83 -4.55 -17.48
N VAL A 206 2.73 -3.39 -18.14
CA VAL A 206 2.18 -2.17 -17.54
C VAL A 206 0.99 -1.70 -18.38
N TRP A 207 -0.13 -1.49 -17.71
CA TRP A 207 -1.36 -0.93 -18.29
C TRP A 207 -1.64 0.40 -17.60
N PHE A 208 -1.78 1.46 -18.35
CA PHE A 208 -2.12 2.77 -17.80
C PHE A 208 -3.46 3.24 -18.32
N GLY A 209 -4.31 3.76 -17.42
CA GLY A 209 -5.61 4.30 -17.78
C GLY A 209 -5.81 5.72 -17.23
N ALA A 210 -6.33 6.59 -18.08
CA ALA A 210 -6.74 7.94 -17.74
C ALA A 210 -7.91 8.34 -18.64
N LYS A 211 -8.50 9.52 -18.43
CA LYS A 211 -9.64 9.98 -19.23
C LYS A 211 -9.26 11.21 -20.05
N ASP A 212 -8.28 11.06 -20.91
CA ASP A 212 -7.69 12.14 -21.70
C ASP A 212 -8.62 12.69 -22.80
N THR A 213 -9.68 11.98 -23.14
CA THR A 213 -10.72 12.50 -24.05
C THR A 213 -11.61 13.56 -23.39
N ILE A 214 -11.69 13.55 -22.07
CA ILE A 214 -12.46 14.51 -21.26
C ILE A 214 -11.51 15.52 -20.61
N SER A 215 -10.55 15.04 -19.84
CA SER A 215 -9.51 15.85 -19.21
C SER A 215 -8.29 15.93 -20.15
N LYS A 216 -8.43 16.74 -21.21
CA LYS A 216 -7.49 16.72 -22.32
C LYS A 216 -6.08 17.20 -21.97
N THR A 217 -5.99 18.20 -21.12
CA THR A 217 -4.70 18.74 -20.67
C THR A 217 -4.16 17.95 -19.48
N TYR A 218 -4.97 17.78 -18.45
CA TYR A 218 -4.54 17.14 -17.20
C TYR A 218 -4.20 15.65 -17.41
N ASP A 219 -5.18 14.86 -17.82
CA ASP A 219 -4.97 13.43 -18.09
C ASP A 219 -4.11 13.20 -19.33
N GLY A 220 -4.22 14.09 -20.31
CA GLY A 220 -3.37 14.06 -21.51
C GLY A 220 -1.89 14.17 -21.18
N LYS A 221 -1.55 14.96 -20.15
CA LYS A 221 -0.15 15.09 -19.70
C LYS A 221 0.37 13.81 -19.07
N PHE A 222 -0.43 13.08 -18.30
CA PHE A 222 -0.07 11.76 -17.79
C PHE A 222 0.23 10.79 -18.92
N LYS A 223 -0.66 10.71 -19.91
CA LYS A 223 -0.49 9.84 -21.07
C LYS A 223 0.77 10.16 -21.86
N GLU A 224 1.00 11.44 -22.14
CA GLU A 224 2.17 11.94 -22.87
C GLU A 224 3.47 11.57 -22.15
N ILE A 225 3.55 11.84 -20.85
CA ILE A 225 4.76 11.57 -20.05
C ILE A 225 5.05 10.07 -19.97
N PHE A 226 4.03 9.23 -19.72
CA PHE A 226 4.21 7.78 -19.71
C PHE A 226 4.75 7.28 -21.04
N GLN A 227 4.17 7.73 -22.16
CA GLN A 227 4.60 7.30 -23.49
C GLN A 227 6.02 7.75 -23.80
N LYS A 228 6.37 8.98 -23.47
CA LYS A 228 7.71 9.53 -23.72
C LYS A 228 8.77 8.76 -22.93
N ILE A 229 8.56 8.56 -21.64
CA ILE A 229 9.49 7.83 -20.78
C ILE A 229 9.63 6.38 -21.22
N PHE A 230 8.52 5.73 -21.56
CA PHE A 230 8.56 4.37 -22.08
C PHE A 230 9.40 4.29 -23.36
N THR A 231 9.10 5.12 -24.34
CA THR A 231 9.79 5.11 -25.64
C THR A 231 11.28 5.41 -25.50
N GLU A 232 11.65 6.42 -24.70
CA GLU A 232 13.02 6.88 -24.59
C GLU A 232 13.89 6.05 -23.65
N GLU A 233 13.30 5.51 -22.56
CA GLU A 233 14.06 4.91 -21.46
C GLU A 233 13.83 3.40 -21.25
N PHE A 234 12.68 2.86 -21.65
CA PHE A 234 12.28 1.51 -21.25
C PHE A 234 11.94 0.55 -22.38
N LYS A 235 11.63 1.04 -23.58
CA LYS A 235 11.15 0.17 -24.68
C LYS A 235 12.12 -0.95 -24.98
N ALA A 236 13.40 -0.69 -25.09
CA ALA A 236 14.41 -1.72 -25.37
C ALA A 236 14.48 -2.77 -24.26
N LYS A 237 14.40 -2.34 -23.00
CA LYS A 237 14.41 -3.22 -21.83
C LYS A 237 13.16 -4.10 -21.77
N PHE A 238 11.99 -3.54 -22.10
CA PHE A 238 10.73 -4.28 -22.17
C PHE A 238 10.74 -5.30 -23.28
N ASP A 239 11.19 -4.91 -24.47
CA ASP A 239 11.31 -5.82 -25.61
C ASP A 239 12.24 -7.00 -25.26
N ALA A 240 13.39 -6.74 -24.64
CA ALA A 240 14.33 -7.77 -24.21
C ALA A 240 13.75 -8.71 -23.17
N ALA A 241 12.87 -8.19 -22.29
CA ALA A 241 12.22 -8.97 -21.23
C ALA A 241 10.92 -9.65 -21.70
N GLY A 242 10.45 -9.37 -22.92
CA GLY A 242 9.18 -9.89 -23.42
C GLY A 242 7.97 -9.24 -22.76
N LEU A 243 8.11 -8.00 -22.30
CA LEU A 243 7.04 -7.25 -21.62
C LEU A 243 6.47 -6.17 -22.54
N THR A 244 5.22 -5.79 -22.29
CA THR A 244 4.51 -4.77 -23.05
C THR A 244 3.99 -3.66 -22.15
N TYR A 245 3.84 -2.49 -22.75
CA TYR A 245 3.15 -1.35 -22.16
C TYR A 245 2.08 -0.84 -23.11
N PHE A 246 0.89 -0.55 -22.58
CA PHE A 246 -0.09 0.22 -23.33
C PHE A 246 -0.88 1.16 -22.43
N SER A 247 -1.47 2.18 -23.04
CA SER A 247 -2.41 3.07 -22.36
C SER A 247 -3.75 3.06 -23.11
N SER A 248 -4.83 3.24 -22.38
CA SER A 248 -6.18 3.36 -22.93
C SER A 248 -7.01 4.26 -22.02
N LEU A 249 -8.25 4.54 -22.41
CA LEU A 249 -9.17 5.24 -21.51
C LEU A 249 -9.45 4.37 -20.29
N ILE A 250 -9.57 5.01 -19.12
CA ILE A 250 -9.73 4.28 -17.85
C ILE A 250 -10.91 3.30 -17.87
N ASP A 251 -12.03 3.66 -18.47
CA ASP A 251 -13.18 2.78 -18.58
C ASP A 251 -12.91 1.56 -19.49
N ASP A 252 -12.15 1.73 -20.55
CA ASP A 252 -11.71 0.62 -21.41
C ASP A 252 -10.75 -0.30 -20.67
N VAL A 253 -9.84 0.26 -19.87
CA VAL A 253 -8.91 -0.52 -19.06
C VAL A 253 -9.68 -1.33 -18.03
N VAL A 254 -10.66 -0.73 -17.36
CA VAL A 254 -11.54 -1.47 -16.41
C VAL A 254 -12.17 -2.69 -17.10
N ALA A 255 -12.71 -2.52 -18.29
CA ALA A 255 -13.32 -3.62 -19.06
C ALA A 255 -12.29 -4.71 -19.40
N ARG A 256 -11.08 -4.31 -19.81
CA ARG A 256 -10.00 -5.25 -20.15
C ARG A 256 -9.50 -6.01 -18.92
N VAL A 257 -9.39 -5.34 -17.78
CA VAL A 257 -8.99 -5.97 -16.50
C VAL A 257 -9.93 -7.11 -16.14
N MET A 258 -11.22 -6.90 -16.28
CA MET A 258 -12.23 -7.93 -15.95
C MET A 258 -12.15 -9.16 -16.85
N LYS A 259 -11.62 -9.04 -18.05
CA LYS A 259 -11.49 -10.13 -19.02
C LYS A 259 -10.09 -10.73 -19.08
N ALA A 260 -9.11 -10.09 -18.46
CA ALA A 260 -7.73 -10.52 -18.48
C ALA A 260 -7.47 -11.65 -17.50
N GLU A 261 -6.34 -12.32 -17.67
CA GLU A 261 -5.88 -13.36 -16.74
C GLU A 261 -5.12 -12.79 -15.54
N GLY A 262 -4.64 -11.57 -15.62
CA GLY A 262 -3.76 -10.95 -14.64
C GLY A 262 -2.29 -10.96 -15.10
N GLY A 263 -1.39 -10.76 -14.15
CA GLY A 263 0.05 -10.74 -14.42
C GLY A 263 0.56 -9.39 -14.97
N PHE A 264 -0.12 -8.31 -14.61
CA PHE A 264 0.27 -6.97 -15.03
C PHE A 264 0.17 -5.97 -13.88
N ILE A 265 0.85 -4.85 -14.05
CA ILE A 265 0.71 -3.68 -13.19
C ILE A 265 -0.30 -2.73 -13.85
N TRP A 266 -1.33 -2.40 -13.11
CA TRP A 266 -2.30 -1.41 -13.52
C TRP A 266 -1.94 -0.06 -12.88
N ALA A 267 -1.36 0.82 -13.68
CA ALA A 267 -0.97 2.16 -13.25
C ALA A 267 -2.18 3.09 -13.28
N CYS A 268 -2.45 3.72 -12.15
CA CYS A 268 -3.62 4.56 -11.92
C CYS A 268 -3.23 5.90 -11.34
N LYS A 269 -3.96 6.96 -11.71
CA LYS A 269 -3.91 8.22 -10.97
C LYS A 269 -4.37 8.00 -9.54
N ASN A 270 -4.14 8.98 -8.68
CA ASN A 270 -4.29 8.84 -7.24
C ASN A 270 -5.65 8.26 -6.80
N TYR A 271 -6.75 8.89 -7.22
CA TYR A 271 -8.10 8.43 -6.82
C TYR A 271 -8.46 7.09 -7.47
N ASP A 272 -8.18 6.93 -8.76
CA ASP A 272 -8.43 5.68 -9.48
C ASP A 272 -7.72 4.51 -8.81
N GLY A 273 -6.47 4.73 -8.39
CA GLY A 273 -5.68 3.72 -7.69
C GLY A 273 -6.22 3.38 -6.31
N ASP A 274 -6.70 4.37 -5.58
CA ASP A 274 -7.33 4.15 -4.27
C ASP A 274 -8.56 3.24 -4.39
N VAL A 275 -9.44 3.57 -5.33
CA VAL A 275 -10.70 2.81 -5.54
C VAL A 275 -10.41 1.43 -6.14
N MET A 276 -9.60 1.37 -7.18
CA MET A 276 -9.35 0.11 -7.90
C MET A 276 -8.53 -0.88 -7.10
N SER A 277 -7.64 -0.42 -6.22
CA SER A 277 -6.90 -1.34 -5.35
C SER A 277 -7.82 -2.09 -4.39
N ASP A 278 -8.84 -1.43 -3.84
CA ASP A 278 -9.82 -2.09 -2.99
C ASP A 278 -10.72 -3.05 -3.77
N MET A 279 -11.12 -2.67 -4.98
CA MET A 279 -11.91 -3.55 -5.84
C MET A 279 -11.16 -4.84 -6.18
N VAL A 280 -9.93 -4.72 -6.64
CA VAL A 280 -9.09 -5.86 -7.01
C VAL A 280 -8.81 -6.74 -5.79
N SER A 281 -8.47 -6.13 -4.66
CA SER A 281 -8.22 -6.82 -3.41
C SER A 281 -9.43 -7.65 -2.95
N SER A 282 -10.60 -7.02 -2.95
CA SER A 282 -11.85 -7.68 -2.56
C SER A 282 -12.17 -8.85 -3.49
N ALA A 283 -11.89 -8.70 -4.78
CA ALA A 283 -12.14 -9.75 -5.77
C ALA A 283 -11.16 -10.92 -5.63
N PHE A 284 -9.94 -10.69 -5.16
CA PHE A 284 -8.98 -11.77 -4.87
C PHE A 284 -9.20 -12.44 -3.51
N GLY A 285 -10.11 -11.92 -2.70
CA GLY A 285 -10.50 -12.57 -1.45
C GLY A 285 -10.79 -11.59 -0.32
N SER A 286 -9.84 -10.76 0.08
CA SER A 286 -10.00 -9.87 1.23
C SER A 286 -8.91 -8.80 1.25
N LEU A 287 -9.20 -7.65 1.85
CA LEU A 287 -8.20 -6.60 2.10
C LEU A 287 -7.04 -7.10 2.97
N ALA A 288 -7.32 -8.07 3.85
CA ALA A 288 -6.29 -8.69 4.69
C ALA A 288 -5.32 -9.58 3.90
N MET A 289 -5.57 -9.77 2.60
CA MET A 289 -4.72 -10.52 1.67
C MET A 289 -4.05 -9.60 0.65
N MET A 290 -3.91 -8.32 0.95
CA MET A 290 -3.25 -7.37 0.07
C MET A 290 -2.06 -6.71 0.77
N THR A 291 -0.91 -6.74 0.10
CA THR A 291 0.28 -6.01 0.53
C THR A 291 0.32 -4.63 -0.10
N SER A 292 1.06 -3.73 0.53
CA SER A 292 1.28 -2.38 0.04
C SER A 292 2.75 -2.01 0.25
N VAL A 293 3.39 -1.47 -0.77
CA VAL A 293 4.74 -0.93 -0.68
C VAL A 293 4.79 0.45 -1.31
N LEU A 294 5.34 1.41 -0.57
CA LEU A 294 5.70 2.71 -1.12
C LEU A 294 7.14 2.63 -1.63
N VAL A 295 7.34 2.92 -2.90
CA VAL A 295 8.67 2.96 -3.52
C VAL A 295 8.96 4.41 -3.90
N SER A 296 9.96 5.02 -3.26
CA SER A 296 10.33 6.39 -3.56
C SER A 296 11.21 6.48 -4.80
N PRO A 297 11.28 7.64 -5.48
CA PRO A 297 12.17 7.81 -6.61
C PRO A 297 13.66 7.75 -6.23
N ASP A 298 13.96 7.94 -4.94
CA ASP A 298 15.33 7.94 -4.42
C ASP A 298 15.77 6.57 -3.87
N GLY A 299 14.93 5.55 -4.02
CA GLY A 299 15.26 4.18 -3.61
C GLY A 299 14.95 3.85 -2.15
N TYR A 300 13.97 4.51 -1.56
CA TYR A 300 13.45 4.17 -0.22
C TYR A 300 12.20 3.32 -0.37
N TYR A 301 12.01 2.40 0.56
CA TYR A 301 10.90 1.45 0.55
C TYR A 301 10.18 1.46 1.89
N GLU A 302 8.85 1.51 1.87
CA GLU A 302 8.05 1.40 3.09
C GLU A 302 6.95 0.37 2.84
N TYR A 303 7.00 -0.72 3.60
CA TYR A 303 6.10 -1.87 3.49
C TYR A 303 5.02 -1.81 4.56
N GLU A 304 3.77 -2.06 4.17
CA GLU A 304 2.65 -2.11 5.10
C GLU A 304 1.56 -3.07 4.60
N ALA A 305 0.61 -3.40 5.47
CA ALA A 305 -0.64 -4.02 5.04
C ALA A 305 -1.59 -2.94 4.51
N ALA A 306 -2.38 -3.27 3.49
CA ALA A 306 -3.27 -2.31 2.85
C ALA A 306 -4.60 -2.09 3.59
N HIS A 307 -4.77 -2.68 4.77
CA HIS A 307 -5.98 -2.54 5.59
C HIS A 307 -5.77 -1.65 6.81
N GLY A 308 -6.85 -1.31 7.50
CA GLY A 308 -6.81 -0.49 8.72
C GLY A 308 -6.52 -1.28 10.00
N THR A 309 -6.83 -0.66 11.14
CA THR A 309 -6.46 -1.15 12.47
C THR A 309 -7.36 -2.25 13.03
N VAL A 310 -8.43 -2.60 12.33
CA VAL A 310 -9.44 -3.61 12.73
C VAL A 310 -10.05 -3.28 14.10
N GLN A 311 -10.65 -2.10 14.19
CA GLN A 311 -11.22 -1.53 15.40
C GLN A 311 -12.24 -2.44 16.09
N ARG A 312 -13.13 -3.07 15.33
CA ARG A 312 -14.18 -3.93 15.85
C ARG A 312 -13.62 -5.14 16.61
N HIS A 313 -12.58 -5.77 16.06
CA HIS A 313 -11.90 -6.88 16.73
C HIS A 313 -11.13 -6.41 17.96
N TYR A 314 -10.58 -5.21 17.92
CA TYR A 314 -9.86 -4.64 19.05
C TYR A 314 -10.79 -4.45 20.27
N TYR A 315 -12.01 -3.95 20.05
CA TYR A 315 -12.98 -3.78 21.13
C TYR A 315 -13.39 -5.12 21.75
N ARG A 316 -13.55 -6.16 20.93
CA ARG A 316 -13.80 -7.51 21.44
C ARG A 316 -12.61 -8.04 22.24
N HIS A 317 -11.41 -7.78 21.78
CA HIS A 317 -10.18 -8.16 22.48
C HIS A 317 -10.13 -7.49 23.87
N LEU A 318 -10.46 -6.20 23.96
CA LEU A 318 -10.50 -5.47 25.24
C LEU A 318 -11.53 -6.03 26.21
N GLU A 319 -12.60 -6.65 25.72
CA GLU A 319 -13.61 -7.35 26.53
C GLU A 319 -13.17 -8.76 26.96
N GLY A 320 -11.94 -9.15 26.62
CA GLY A 320 -11.41 -10.49 26.92
C GLY A 320 -11.91 -11.58 25.97
N LYS A 321 -12.58 -11.23 24.89
CA LYS A 321 -13.08 -12.19 23.90
C LYS A 321 -12.00 -12.56 22.90
N GLU A 322 -11.99 -13.82 22.47
CA GLU A 322 -11.12 -14.31 21.40
C GLU A 322 -11.55 -13.71 20.06
N THR A 323 -10.59 -13.34 19.23
CA THR A 323 -10.83 -12.83 17.89
C THR A 323 -10.18 -13.72 16.84
N SER A 324 -10.74 -13.72 15.63
CA SER A 324 -10.15 -14.39 14.48
C SER A 324 -9.79 -13.34 13.44
N THR A 325 -8.73 -12.60 13.72
CA THR A 325 -8.23 -11.51 12.87
C THR A 325 -7.16 -12.05 11.94
N ASN A 326 -7.31 -11.79 10.64
CA ASN A 326 -6.36 -12.21 9.62
C ASN A 326 -5.09 -11.34 9.69
N SER A 327 -3.94 -11.98 9.91
CA SER A 327 -2.63 -11.33 10.01
C SER A 327 -1.73 -11.51 8.78
N VAL A 328 -2.24 -12.14 7.72
CA VAL A 328 -1.42 -12.52 6.56
C VAL A 328 -0.74 -11.32 5.91
N ALA A 329 -1.48 -10.25 5.63
CA ALA A 329 -0.91 -9.05 5.02
C ALA A 329 0.14 -8.38 5.92
N THR A 330 -0.04 -8.41 7.24
CA THR A 330 0.94 -7.87 8.19
C THR A 330 2.21 -8.73 8.22
N ILE A 331 2.07 -10.06 8.19
CA ILE A 331 3.22 -10.96 8.07
C ILE A 331 3.99 -10.66 6.79
N PHE A 332 3.29 -10.47 5.67
CA PHE A 332 3.91 -10.19 4.36
C PHE A 332 4.52 -8.78 4.29
N ALA A 333 4.00 -7.83 5.06
CA ALA A 333 4.67 -6.53 5.21
C ALA A 333 6.06 -6.72 5.83
N TRP A 334 6.16 -7.52 6.89
CA TRP A 334 7.43 -7.86 7.51
C TRP A 334 8.36 -8.62 6.56
N THR A 335 7.86 -9.65 5.87
CA THR A 335 8.70 -10.42 4.95
C THR A 335 9.20 -9.57 3.79
N GLY A 336 8.35 -8.71 3.24
CA GLY A 336 8.74 -7.78 2.17
C GLY A 336 9.85 -6.85 2.62
N ALA A 337 9.72 -6.26 3.80
CA ALA A 337 10.72 -5.36 4.37
C ALA A 337 12.03 -6.07 4.69
N LEU A 338 11.97 -7.25 5.30
CA LEU A 338 13.15 -8.06 5.60
C LEU A 338 13.87 -8.50 4.33
N ARG A 339 13.13 -8.93 3.31
CA ARG A 339 13.71 -9.29 2.02
C ARG A 339 14.44 -8.12 1.39
N LYS A 340 13.81 -6.96 1.35
CA LYS A 340 14.43 -5.75 0.78
C LYS A 340 15.67 -5.34 1.57
N ARG A 341 15.61 -5.38 2.90
CA ARG A 341 16.78 -5.13 3.75
C ARG A 341 17.91 -6.10 3.43
N GLY A 342 17.58 -7.38 3.30
CA GLY A 342 18.55 -8.42 2.95
C GLY A 342 19.17 -8.23 1.56
N GLU A 343 18.34 -7.86 0.58
CA GLU A 343 18.83 -7.57 -0.78
C GLU A 343 19.82 -6.41 -0.80
N LEU A 344 19.50 -5.31 -0.12
CA LEU A 344 20.35 -4.11 -0.07
C LEU A 344 21.65 -4.35 0.69
N ASP A 345 21.64 -5.22 1.69
CA ASP A 345 22.79 -5.52 2.54
C ASP A 345 23.60 -6.74 2.06
N GLY A 346 23.16 -7.42 1.00
CA GLY A 346 23.76 -8.67 0.57
C GLY A 346 23.60 -9.79 1.60
N ASN A 347 22.54 -9.73 2.42
CA ASN A 347 22.25 -10.70 3.49
C ASN A 347 21.31 -11.79 2.97
N LYS A 348 21.91 -12.82 2.37
CA LYS A 348 21.17 -13.93 1.76
C LYS A 348 20.34 -14.72 2.78
N ALA A 349 20.85 -14.92 3.98
CA ALA A 349 20.13 -15.65 5.02
C ALA A 349 18.80 -14.93 5.38
N LEU A 350 18.82 -13.61 5.40
CA LEU A 350 17.63 -12.80 5.69
C LEU A 350 16.60 -12.89 4.54
N THR A 351 17.03 -12.83 3.28
CA THR A 351 16.13 -12.99 2.13
C THR A 351 15.52 -14.37 2.07
N GLU A 352 16.30 -15.41 2.34
CA GLU A 352 15.81 -16.79 2.40
C GLU A 352 14.81 -17.00 3.54
N PHE A 353 15.06 -16.39 4.70
CA PHE A 353 14.13 -16.44 5.83
C PHE A 353 12.78 -15.82 5.47
N ALA A 354 12.79 -14.65 4.81
CA ALA A 354 11.57 -14.01 4.35
C ALA A 354 10.76 -14.92 3.43
N ASP A 355 11.41 -15.58 2.47
CA ASP A 355 10.77 -16.53 1.56
C ASP A 355 10.19 -17.74 2.32
N LYS A 356 10.91 -18.26 3.31
CA LYS A 356 10.45 -19.40 4.12
C LYS A 356 9.26 -19.04 5.00
N LEU A 357 9.24 -17.84 5.56
CA LEU A 357 8.09 -17.38 6.36
C LEU A 357 6.85 -17.18 5.48
N GLU A 358 6.99 -16.65 4.28
CA GLU A 358 5.87 -16.56 3.32
C GLU A 358 5.36 -17.95 2.95
N LYS A 359 6.26 -18.88 2.65
CA LYS A 359 5.89 -20.27 2.36
C LYS A 359 5.17 -20.93 3.54
N ALA A 360 5.64 -20.72 4.75
CA ALA A 360 4.99 -21.25 5.96
C ALA A 360 3.57 -20.72 6.12
N THR A 361 3.38 -19.43 5.88
CA THR A 361 2.08 -18.77 5.96
C THR A 361 1.10 -19.35 4.92
N LEU A 362 1.52 -19.44 3.66
CA LEU A 362 0.69 -19.98 2.58
C LEU A 362 0.41 -21.48 2.79
N SER A 363 1.39 -22.27 3.21
CA SER A 363 1.22 -23.69 3.48
C SER A 363 0.21 -23.96 4.60
N THR A 364 0.15 -23.10 5.61
CA THR A 364 -0.82 -23.20 6.69
C THR A 364 -2.26 -23.04 6.16
N ILE A 365 -2.48 -22.06 5.30
CA ILE A 365 -3.79 -21.83 4.67
C ILE A 365 -4.13 -22.99 3.72
N GLU A 366 -3.19 -23.41 2.90
CA GLU A 366 -3.39 -24.52 1.94
C GLU A 366 -3.70 -25.85 2.64
N ALA A 367 -3.22 -26.04 3.87
CA ALA A 367 -3.54 -27.18 4.71
C ALA A 367 -4.93 -27.08 5.37
N GLY A 368 -5.67 -26.02 5.09
CA GLY A 368 -7.02 -25.83 5.61
C GLY A 368 -7.12 -25.12 6.96
N LYS A 369 -6.03 -24.55 7.45
CA LYS A 369 -5.98 -23.81 8.71
C LYS A 369 -5.95 -22.30 8.42
N MET A 370 -6.98 -21.59 8.85
CA MET A 370 -7.15 -20.18 8.47
C MET A 370 -8.04 -19.43 9.45
N THR A 371 -8.02 -18.12 9.36
CA THR A 371 -8.92 -17.26 10.12
C THR A 371 -10.32 -17.26 9.49
N LYS A 372 -11.30 -16.79 10.24
CA LYS A 372 -12.73 -16.88 9.88
C LYS A 372 -13.06 -16.23 8.53
N ASP A 373 -12.47 -15.09 8.22
CA ASP A 373 -12.70 -14.39 6.96
C ASP A 373 -12.37 -15.24 5.74
N LEU A 374 -11.26 -15.97 5.79
CA LEU A 374 -10.84 -16.88 4.71
C LEU A 374 -11.68 -18.16 4.71
N ALA A 375 -12.02 -18.67 5.88
CA ALA A 375 -12.85 -19.88 5.99
C ALA A 375 -14.23 -19.69 5.35
N MET A 376 -14.75 -18.47 5.33
CA MET A 376 -16.05 -18.15 4.71
C MET A 376 -16.02 -18.17 3.19
N ILE A 377 -14.85 -18.04 2.58
CA ILE A 377 -14.69 -17.91 1.12
C ILE A 377 -13.84 -19.01 0.49
N THR A 378 -13.19 -19.85 1.30
CA THR A 378 -12.30 -20.90 0.79
C THR A 378 -13.06 -21.98 0.03
N THR A 379 -12.40 -22.54 -0.98
CA THR A 379 -12.86 -23.74 -1.69
C THR A 379 -12.46 -25.04 -0.99
N ILE A 380 -11.61 -24.94 0.04
CA ILE A 380 -11.17 -26.10 0.83
C ILE A 380 -12.35 -26.60 1.67
N LYS A 381 -12.60 -27.91 1.61
CA LYS A 381 -13.67 -28.54 2.40
C LYS A 381 -13.25 -28.70 3.86
N HIS A 382 -14.15 -28.36 4.76
CA HIS A 382 -13.96 -28.50 6.22
C HIS A 382 -12.74 -27.74 6.73
N PRO A 383 -12.64 -26.42 6.48
CA PRO A 383 -11.52 -25.65 6.96
C PRO A 383 -11.54 -25.58 8.49
N LYS A 384 -10.36 -25.61 9.10
CA LYS A 384 -10.20 -25.39 10.53
C LYS A 384 -10.08 -23.89 10.78
N VAL A 385 -11.10 -23.31 11.39
CA VAL A 385 -11.12 -21.88 11.75
C VAL A 385 -10.27 -21.67 13.00
N LEU A 386 -9.27 -20.81 12.90
CA LEU A 386 -8.35 -20.52 14.00
C LEU A 386 -8.55 -19.08 14.50
N SER A 387 -8.29 -18.89 15.80
CA SER A 387 -8.18 -17.56 16.36
C SER A 387 -6.96 -16.83 15.79
N SER A 388 -6.88 -15.51 16.01
CA SER A 388 -5.73 -14.70 15.62
C SER A 388 -4.42 -15.31 16.12
N ARG A 389 -4.38 -15.67 17.41
CA ARG A 389 -3.18 -16.26 18.03
C ARG A 389 -2.89 -17.65 17.50
N ASP A 390 -3.89 -18.51 17.42
CA ASP A 390 -3.70 -19.90 16.99
C ASP A 390 -3.26 -19.99 15.53
N PHE A 391 -3.72 -19.06 14.69
CA PHE A 391 -3.24 -18.97 13.31
C PHE A 391 -1.72 -18.65 13.26
N ILE A 392 -1.28 -17.66 14.02
CA ILE A 392 0.14 -17.30 14.09
C ILE A 392 0.96 -18.48 14.63
N LEU A 393 0.46 -19.19 15.64
CA LEU A 393 1.13 -20.38 16.18
C LEU A 393 1.18 -21.51 15.15
N ALA A 394 0.14 -21.68 14.33
CA ALA A 394 0.16 -22.68 13.25
C ALA A 394 1.18 -22.31 12.17
N VAL A 395 1.32 -21.04 11.84
CA VAL A 395 2.37 -20.56 10.93
C VAL A 395 3.76 -20.83 11.52
N ARG A 396 3.95 -20.59 12.82
CA ARG A 396 5.21 -20.89 13.51
C ARG A 396 5.55 -22.37 13.42
N GLU A 397 4.60 -23.25 13.60
CA GLU A 397 4.79 -24.68 13.48
C GLU A 397 5.24 -25.07 12.08
N SER A 398 4.60 -24.51 11.03
CA SER A 398 5.01 -24.72 9.64
C SER A 398 6.41 -24.16 9.38
N LEU A 399 6.71 -22.98 9.93
CA LEU A 399 8.03 -22.35 9.80
C LEU A 399 9.13 -23.21 10.43
N ASP A 400 8.88 -23.75 11.62
CA ASP A 400 9.84 -24.64 12.30
C ASP A 400 10.17 -25.88 11.47
N ARG A 401 9.18 -26.45 10.79
CA ARG A 401 9.40 -27.58 9.86
C ARG A 401 10.25 -27.18 8.65
N ILE A 402 10.02 -26.00 8.09
CA ILE A 402 10.74 -25.52 6.91
C ILE A 402 12.19 -25.13 7.27
N MET A 403 12.40 -24.60 8.47
CA MET A 403 13.72 -24.16 8.92
C MET A 403 14.64 -25.29 9.35
N LYS A 404 14.11 -26.48 9.58
CA LYS A 404 14.91 -27.69 9.84
C LYS A 404 15.54 -28.18 8.53
#